data_945c4bcdc9e607443981ecd2e688aab9
#
_entry.id   945c4bcdc9e607443981ecd2e688aab9
#
_cell.length_a   1.000
_cell.length_b   1.000
_cell.length_c   1.000
_cell.angle_alpha   90.00
_cell.angle_beta   90.00
_cell.angle_gamma   90.00
#
_symmetry.space_group_name_H-M   'P 1'
#
loop_
_entity.id
_entity.type
_entity.pdbx_description
1 polymer ?
#
loop_
_entity_poly.entity_id
_entity_poly.type
_entity_poly.pdbx_seq_one_letter_code
_entity_poly.pdbx_strand_id
1 'polypeptide(L)'
;MTQQEKRVYMLLKAVIFYYHGLDEPEKKDLEEASQRLDAKEELAWALEFIAKDYVTAFERTRAYLNDIIGDYERIKRVELINMVWDSNNLKGFVTEMEATAMLRLAKDWKVEAEFIELVMR
;
A
#
# COMPACT_ATOMS: atom_id res chain seq x y z
N MET A 1 -8.85 4.39 -12.71
CA MET A 1 -8.74 3.19 -11.85
C MET A 1 -10.11 2.56 -11.66
N THR A 2 -10.16 1.23 -11.66
CA THR A 2 -11.37 0.50 -11.27
C THR A 2 -11.59 0.62 -9.76
N GLN A 3 -12.78 0.27 -9.28
CA GLN A 3 -13.05 0.24 -7.83
C GLN A 3 -12.10 -0.72 -7.12
N GLN A 4 -11.84 -1.89 -7.71
CA GLN A 4 -10.91 -2.86 -7.14
C GLN A 4 -9.50 -2.28 -7.03
N GLU A 5 -9.01 -1.60 -8.06
CA GLU A 5 -7.69 -0.97 -8.04
C GLU A 5 -7.59 0.12 -6.97
N LYS A 6 -8.67 0.91 -6.80
CA LYS A 6 -8.74 1.92 -5.75
C LYS A 6 -8.66 1.29 -4.35
N ARG A 7 -9.38 0.17 -4.15
CA ARG A 7 -9.32 -0.58 -2.88
C ARG A 7 -7.91 -1.11 -2.62
N VAL A 8 -7.29 -1.71 -3.62
CA VAL A 8 -5.92 -2.23 -3.52
C VAL A 8 -4.96 -1.10 -3.14
N TYR A 9 -5.01 0.01 -3.86
CA TYR A 9 -4.12 1.14 -3.62
C TYR A 9 -4.33 1.75 -2.23
N MET A 10 -5.58 2.02 -1.85
CA MET A 10 -5.85 2.66 -0.55
C MET A 10 -5.51 1.73 0.61
N LEU A 11 -5.81 0.45 0.50
CA LEU A 11 -5.47 -0.51 1.55
C LEU A 11 -3.96 -0.68 1.70
N LEU A 12 -3.26 -0.83 0.59
CA LEU A 12 -1.81 -0.98 0.57
C LEU A 12 -1.13 0.24 1.20
N LYS A 13 -1.52 1.43 0.79
CA LYS A 13 -0.97 2.67 1.32
C LYS A 13 -1.27 2.82 2.81
N ALA A 14 -2.51 2.57 3.20
CA ALA A 14 -2.93 2.70 4.59
C ALA A 14 -2.22 1.71 5.51
N VAL A 15 -2.09 0.44 5.09
CA VAL A 15 -1.45 -0.57 5.94
C VAL A 15 0.03 -0.28 6.16
N ILE A 16 0.71 0.24 5.15
CA ILE A 16 2.13 0.61 5.28
C ILE A 16 2.28 1.74 6.30
N PHE A 17 1.39 2.76 6.25
CA PHE A 17 1.41 3.84 7.23
C PHE A 17 1.09 3.34 8.64
N TYR A 18 0.14 2.41 8.78
CA TYR A 18 -0.22 1.86 10.08
C TYR A 18 0.84 0.94 10.68
N TYR A 19 1.82 0.51 9.89
CA TYR A 19 2.82 -0.45 10.35
C TYR A 19 3.63 0.08 11.54
N HIS A 20 3.80 1.39 11.64
CA HIS A 20 4.50 2.02 12.76
C HIS A 20 3.65 3.08 13.47
N GLY A 21 2.35 3.13 13.21
CA GLY A 21 1.45 4.13 13.76
C GLY A 21 1.16 5.24 12.77
N LEU A 22 -0.10 5.57 12.64
CA LEU A 22 -0.57 6.60 11.70
C LEU A 22 -0.51 7.98 12.37
N ASP A 23 0.35 8.87 11.88
CA ASP A 23 0.44 10.24 12.36
C ASP A 23 -0.46 11.20 11.55
N GLU A 24 -0.55 12.45 11.96
CA GLU A 24 -1.41 13.44 11.30
C GLU A 24 -1.00 13.74 9.86
N PRO A 25 0.31 13.92 9.52
CA PRO A 25 0.71 14.08 8.12
C PRO A 25 0.32 12.91 7.25
N GLU A 26 0.41 11.68 7.75
CA GLU A 26 0.04 10.47 7.00
C GLU A 26 -1.46 10.39 6.79
N LYS A 27 -2.26 10.74 7.79
CA LYS A 27 -3.72 10.83 7.65
C LYS A 27 -4.11 11.83 6.57
N LYS A 28 -3.48 12.99 6.56
CA LYS A 28 -3.71 14.03 5.57
C LYS A 28 -3.34 13.53 4.17
N ASP A 29 -2.22 12.84 4.05
CA ASP A 29 -1.77 12.27 2.78
C ASP A 29 -2.77 11.25 2.23
N LEU A 30 -3.32 10.38 3.08
CA LEU A 30 -4.37 9.43 2.69
C LEU A 30 -5.62 10.14 2.20
N GLU A 31 -6.05 11.18 2.91
CA GLU A 31 -7.23 11.97 2.50
C GLU A 31 -7.01 12.65 1.16
N GLU A 32 -5.86 13.28 0.95
CA GLU A 32 -5.51 13.93 -0.30
C GLU A 32 -5.47 12.94 -1.45
N ALA A 33 -4.90 11.76 -1.24
CA ALA A 33 -4.87 10.70 -2.25
C ALA A 33 -6.27 10.23 -2.59
N SER A 34 -7.14 10.09 -1.58
CA SER A 34 -8.53 9.66 -1.81
C SER A 34 -9.33 10.68 -2.61
N GLN A 35 -9.07 11.96 -2.41
CA GLN A 35 -9.69 13.03 -3.20
C GLN A 35 -9.20 13.01 -4.64
N ARG A 36 -7.89 12.92 -4.82
CA ARG A 36 -7.27 12.92 -6.15
C ARG A 36 -7.74 11.75 -7.02
N LEU A 37 -7.94 10.59 -6.41
CA LEU A 37 -8.32 9.37 -7.11
C LEU A 37 -9.83 9.11 -7.09
N ASP A 38 -10.62 9.98 -6.48
CA ASP A 38 -12.05 9.75 -6.24
C ASP A 38 -12.28 8.41 -5.55
N ALA A 39 -11.58 8.21 -4.44
CA ALA A 39 -11.53 6.94 -3.72
C ALA A 39 -11.87 7.08 -2.23
N LYS A 40 -12.77 8.00 -1.87
CA LYS A 40 -13.15 8.23 -0.46
C LYS A 40 -13.81 7.01 0.17
N GLU A 41 -14.68 6.34 -0.57
CA GLU A 41 -15.35 5.13 -0.09
C GLU A 41 -14.33 4.00 0.11
N GLU A 42 -13.39 3.86 -0.83
CA GLU A 42 -12.35 2.86 -0.77
C GLU A 42 -11.39 3.12 0.40
N LEU A 43 -11.09 4.38 0.68
CA LEU A 43 -10.29 4.73 1.85
C LEU A 43 -11.02 4.38 3.15
N ALA A 44 -12.30 4.73 3.26
CA ALA A 44 -13.11 4.40 4.43
C ALA A 44 -13.14 2.88 4.65
N TRP A 45 -13.33 2.12 3.59
CA TRP A 45 -13.30 0.66 3.63
C TRP A 45 -11.93 0.13 4.11
N ALA A 46 -10.84 0.69 3.59
CA ALA A 46 -9.49 0.26 3.95
C ALA A 46 -9.19 0.52 5.43
N LEU A 47 -9.55 1.68 5.93
CA LEU A 47 -9.34 2.04 7.33
C LEU A 47 -10.16 1.14 8.26
N GLU A 48 -11.39 0.82 7.88
CA GLU A 48 -12.24 -0.10 8.63
C GLU A 48 -11.67 -1.52 8.60
N PHE A 49 -11.17 -1.97 7.46
CA PHE A 49 -10.51 -3.27 7.32
C PHE A 49 -9.34 -3.41 8.30
N ILE A 50 -8.51 -2.38 8.39
CA ILE A 50 -7.35 -2.36 9.30
C ILE A 50 -7.81 -2.29 10.75
N ALA A 51 -8.81 -1.47 11.06
CA ALA A 51 -9.26 -1.21 12.42
C ALA A 51 -9.93 -2.41 13.09
N LYS A 52 -10.34 -3.42 12.34
CA LYS A 52 -10.90 -4.64 12.92
C LYS A 52 -9.94 -5.30 13.90
N ASP A 53 -8.64 -5.29 13.59
CA ASP A 53 -7.60 -5.80 14.46
C ASP A 53 -6.25 -5.30 13.94
N TYR A 54 -5.68 -4.31 14.61
CA TYR A 54 -4.41 -3.71 14.18
C TYR A 54 -3.24 -4.68 14.21
N VAL A 55 -3.28 -5.66 15.12
CA VAL A 55 -2.18 -6.64 15.26
C VAL A 55 -2.08 -7.55 14.03
N THR A 56 -3.21 -7.94 13.47
CA THR A 56 -3.26 -8.84 12.32
C THR A 56 -3.46 -8.12 10.99
N ALA A 57 -3.55 -6.79 11.00
CA ALA A 57 -3.91 -5.99 9.82
C ALA A 57 -2.99 -6.27 8.63
N PHE A 58 -1.67 -6.30 8.84
CA PHE A 58 -0.71 -6.52 7.76
C PHE A 58 -0.87 -7.89 7.11
N GLU A 59 -0.97 -8.94 7.93
CA GLU A 59 -1.10 -10.31 7.40
C GLU A 59 -2.45 -10.52 6.71
N ARG A 60 -3.53 -9.91 7.23
CA ARG A 60 -4.84 -9.98 6.56
C ARG A 60 -4.82 -9.21 5.24
N THR A 61 -4.11 -8.09 5.19
CA THR A 61 -3.93 -7.32 3.96
C THR A 61 -3.16 -8.13 2.93
N ARG A 62 -2.08 -8.79 3.32
CA ARG A 62 -1.32 -9.67 2.41
C ARG A 62 -2.23 -10.75 1.82
N ALA A 63 -3.00 -11.42 2.66
CA ALA A 63 -3.92 -12.48 2.21
C ALA A 63 -4.94 -11.93 1.22
N TYR A 64 -5.55 -10.80 1.53
CA TYR A 64 -6.54 -10.16 0.65
C TYR A 64 -5.93 -9.78 -0.69
N LEU A 65 -4.77 -9.12 -0.67
CA LEU A 65 -4.11 -8.65 -1.89
C LEU A 65 -3.61 -9.82 -2.74
N ASN A 66 -3.10 -10.87 -2.11
CA ASN A 66 -2.57 -12.02 -2.83
C ASN A 66 -3.66 -12.79 -3.59
N ASP A 67 -4.91 -12.74 -3.11
CA ASP A 67 -6.03 -13.33 -3.84
C ASP A 67 -6.39 -12.58 -5.11
N ILE A 68 -6.04 -11.29 -5.17
CA ILE A 68 -6.40 -10.42 -6.30
C ILE A 68 -5.25 -10.27 -7.28
N ILE A 69 -4.05 -10.13 -6.76
CA ILE A 69 -2.89 -9.68 -7.53
C ILE A 69 -2.48 -10.66 -8.63
N GLY A 70 -2.83 -11.92 -8.47
CA GLY A 70 -2.57 -12.94 -9.48
C GLY A 70 -3.25 -12.67 -10.81
N ASP A 71 -4.35 -11.90 -10.80
CA ASP A 71 -5.09 -11.53 -11.99
C ASP A 71 -4.49 -10.31 -12.71
N TYR A 72 -3.54 -9.63 -12.05
CA TYR A 72 -2.90 -8.43 -12.61
C TYR A 72 -1.64 -8.81 -13.35
N GLU A 73 -1.41 -8.16 -14.49
CA GLU A 73 -0.15 -8.31 -15.23
C GLU A 73 1.01 -7.79 -14.38
N ARG A 74 2.20 -8.33 -14.64
CA ARG A 74 3.42 -7.98 -13.91
C ARG A 74 3.65 -6.47 -13.87
N ILE A 75 3.49 -5.79 -15.00
CA ILE A 75 3.70 -4.35 -15.08
C ILE A 75 2.74 -3.59 -14.12
N LYS A 76 1.51 -4.07 -13.99
CA LYS A 76 0.53 -3.47 -13.09
C LYS A 76 0.92 -3.65 -11.62
N ARG A 77 1.44 -4.81 -11.27
CA ARG A 77 1.94 -5.07 -9.92
C ARG A 77 3.09 -4.13 -9.57
N VAL A 78 4.01 -3.95 -10.51
CA VAL A 78 5.14 -3.03 -10.35
C VAL A 78 4.64 -1.59 -10.17
N GLU A 79 3.68 -1.17 -10.99
CA GLU A 79 3.10 0.18 -10.89
C GLU A 79 2.49 0.44 -9.50
N LEU A 80 1.76 -0.53 -8.96
CA LEU A 80 1.13 -0.39 -7.65
C LEU A 80 2.17 -0.25 -6.53
N ILE A 81 3.21 -1.08 -6.56
CA ILE A 81 4.31 -0.99 -5.58
C ILE A 81 5.01 0.37 -5.70
N ASN A 82 5.29 0.81 -6.93
CA ASN A 82 5.98 2.07 -7.16
C ASN A 82 5.16 3.26 -6.67
N MET A 83 3.85 3.26 -6.90
CA MET A 83 2.97 4.34 -6.44
C MET A 83 3.01 4.47 -4.92
N VAL A 84 2.97 3.36 -4.22
CA VAL A 84 2.99 3.37 -2.75
C VAL A 84 4.37 3.77 -2.23
N TRP A 85 5.44 3.25 -2.82
CA TRP A 85 6.80 3.64 -2.46
C TRP A 85 7.02 5.14 -2.62
N ASP A 86 6.64 5.70 -3.78
CA ASP A 86 6.79 7.13 -4.06
C ASP A 86 5.98 7.97 -3.07
N SER A 87 4.76 7.54 -2.75
CA SER A 87 3.91 8.23 -1.76
C SER A 87 4.56 8.25 -0.38
N ASN A 88 5.10 7.12 0.05
CA ASN A 88 5.76 7.05 1.36
C ASN A 88 7.02 7.89 1.40
N ASN A 89 7.73 8.00 0.28
CA ASN A 89 8.97 8.75 0.19
C ASN A 89 8.76 10.28 0.15
N LEU A 90 7.53 10.74 -0.07
CA LEU A 90 7.22 12.17 -0.07
C LEU A 90 7.48 12.83 1.28
N LYS A 91 7.46 12.10 2.36
CA LYS A 91 7.79 12.64 3.69
C LYS A 91 9.31 12.80 3.93
N GLY A 92 10.14 12.50 2.93
CA GLY A 92 11.58 12.68 2.96
C GLY A 92 12.38 11.46 3.40
N PHE A 93 11.72 10.43 3.91
CA PHE A 93 12.37 9.18 4.31
C PHE A 93 11.34 8.04 4.34
N VAL A 94 11.85 6.82 4.21
CA VAL A 94 11.05 5.60 4.39
C VAL A 94 11.70 4.82 5.53
N THR A 95 10.91 4.43 6.53
CA THR A 95 11.45 3.68 7.66
C THR A 95 11.84 2.26 7.25
N GLU A 96 12.72 1.65 8.02
CA GLU A 96 13.13 0.27 7.81
C GLU A 96 11.91 -0.68 7.86
N MET A 97 10.99 -0.45 8.77
CA MET A 97 9.78 -1.26 8.90
C MET A 97 8.90 -1.15 7.65
N GLU A 98 8.72 0.07 7.14
CA GLU A 98 7.96 0.30 5.91
C GLU A 98 8.60 -0.38 4.71
N ALA A 99 9.92 -0.23 4.57
CA ALA A 99 10.66 -0.86 3.47
C ALA A 99 10.58 -2.38 3.53
N THR A 100 10.70 -2.95 4.74
CA THR A 100 10.60 -4.40 4.94
C THR A 100 9.21 -4.92 4.58
N ALA A 101 8.16 -4.20 5.00
CA ALA A 101 6.79 -4.58 4.67
C ALA A 101 6.56 -4.56 3.16
N MET A 102 7.04 -3.54 2.47
CA MET A 102 6.90 -3.43 1.02
C MET A 102 7.70 -4.51 0.29
N LEU A 103 8.88 -4.87 0.81
CA LEU A 103 9.68 -5.96 0.23
C LEU A 103 8.95 -7.30 0.33
N ARG A 104 8.27 -7.55 1.47
CA ARG A 104 7.47 -8.76 1.62
C ARG A 104 6.36 -8.84 0.59
N LEU A 105 5.65 -7.73 0.36
CA LEU A 105 4.61 -7.67 -0.66
C LEU A 105 5.18 -7.86 -2.06
N ALA A 106 6.33 -7.26 -2.36
CA ALA A 106 7.00 -7.41 -3.63
C ALA A 106 7.38 -8.87 -3.90
N LYS A 107 7.83 -9.58 -2.86
CA LYS A 107 8.12 -11.03 -2.96
C LYS A 107 6.85 -11.83 -3.22
N ASP A 108 5.78 -11.54 -2.48
CA ASP A 108 4.49 -12.19 -2.69
C ASP A 108 4.00 -12.02 -4.13
N TRP A 109 4.22 -10.83 -4.68
CA TRP A 109 3.76 -10.46 -6.02
C TRP A 109 4.76 -10.81 -7.13
N LYS A 110 5.91 -11.41 -6.76
CA LYS A 110 6.98 -11.82 -7.69
C LYS A 110 7.56 -10.66 -8.50
N VAL A 111 7.64 -9.49 -7.88
CA VAL A 111 8.23 -8.28 -8.46
C VAL A 111 9.36 -7.71 -7.58
N GLU A 112 10.00 -8.57 -6.79
CA GLU A 112 11.02 -8.12 -5.83
C GLU A 112 12.24 -7.51 -6.53
N ALA A 113 12.66 -8.05 -7.68
CA ALA A 113 13.80 -7.51 -8.42
C ALA A 113 13.53 -6.06 -8.87
N GLU A 114 12.35 -5.80 -9.39
CA GLU A 114 11.93 -4.48 -9.81
C GLU A 114 11.82 -3.51 -8.64
N PHE A 115 11.31 -4.00 -7.50
CA PHE A 115 11.22 -3.19 -6.29
C PHE A 115 12.61 -2.83 -5.74
N ILE A 116 13.52 -3.79 -5.68
CA ILE A 116 14.88 -3.55 -5.21
C ILE A 116 15.58 -2.52 -6.11
N GLU A 117 15.43 -2.62 -7.41
CA GLU A 117 15.99 -1.66 -8.35
C GLU A 117 15.45 -0.25 -8.08
N LEU A 118 14.16 -0.13 -7.81
CA LEU A 118 13.53 1.16 -7.47
C LEU A 118 14.14 1.77 -6.21
N VAL A 119 14.29 0.96 -5.16
CA VAL A 119 14.81 1.40 -3.86
C VAL A 119 16.27 1.86 -3.95
N MET A 120 17.04 1.26 -4.84
CA MET A 120 18.47 1.54 -4.98
C MET A 120 18.79 2.71 -5.90
N ARG A 121 17.81 3.35 -6.48
CA ARG A 121 18.02 4.52 -7.33
C ARG A 121 18.48 5.76 -6.57
#